data_84c7fe5027960848d2c12f85991c7bf1
#
_entry.id   84c7fe5027960848d2c12f85991c7bf1
#
_cell.length_a   1.000
_cell.length_b   1.000
_cell.length_c   1.000
_cell.angle_alpha   90.00
_cell.angle_beta   90.00
_cell.angle_gamma   90.00
#
_symmetry.space_group_name_H-M   'P 1'
#
loop_
_entity.id
_entity.type
_entity.pdbx_description
1 polymer ?
#
loop_
_entity_poly.entity_id
_entity_poly.type
_entity_poly.pdbx_seq_one_letter_code
_entity_poly.pdbx_strand_id
1 'polypeptide(L)'
;RFHPSVNLSILKFLGFEQTFKNSLTTLPMGAGKGGADFNPKGKSDREVMRFCQAFMTELVHHIGPDTDVPAGDIGVGAREISYMFGQYKRLQREFTGVLTGKALEFGGSLIRTEATGYGNAYFMQEMLSHHGDSFEDKTCVVSGSGNVALYCTEKITQLGGKVVTLSDSSGFIYDPDGIDATKLAYLLELKTVKRGRISEYAERYGCEFHSGKRPWTIPCDLAFPCATQNELDINDARALIGNGCKGISEGANMPTTVEAIHAIQAAKLLYG
;
A
#
# COMPACT_ATOMS: atom_id res chain seq x y z
N ARG A 1 -10.52 -7.71 -4.00
CA ARG A 1 -9.23 -8.26 -4.43
C ARG A 1 -9.40 -9.14 -5.66
N PHE A 2 -8.52 -8.94 -6.67
CA PHE A 2 -8.41 -9.84 -7.82
C PHE A 2 -7.01 -10.46 -7.82
N HIS A 3 -6.94 -11.70 -7.35
CA HIS A 3 -5.68 -12.41 -7.23
C HIS A 3 -5.92 -13.95 -7.22
N PRO A 4 -5.04 -14.76 -7.82
CA PRO A 4 -5.21 -16.21 -7.85
C PRO A 4 -5.36 -16.90 -6.49
N SER A 5 -4.85 -16.27 -5.42
CA SER A 5 -4.97 -16.79 -4.05
C SER A 5 -6.30 -16.52 -3.37
N VAL A 6 -7.19 -15.74 -4.00
CA VAL A 6 -8.48 -15.39 -3.38
C VAL A 6 -9.32 -16.63 -3.15
N ASN A 7 -9.75 -16.79 -1.90
CA ASN A 7 -10.71 -17.80 -1.48
C ASN A 7 -11.55 -17.24 -0.32
N LEU A 8 -12.55 -17.98 0.10
CA LEU A 8 -13.49 -17.51 1.13
C LEU A 8 -12.80 -17.21 2.48
N SER A 9 -11.79 -17.98 2.86
CA SER A 9 -11.04 -17.75 4.10
C SER A 9 -10.29 -16.42 4.07
N ILE A 10 -9.61 -16.10 2.96
CA ILE A 10 -8.93 -14.82 2.76
C ILE A 10 -9.93 -13.65 2.79
N LEU A 11 -11.08 -13.78 2.14
CA LEU A 11 -12.09 -12.72 2.15
C LEU A 11 -12.68 -12.48 3.55
N LYS A 12 -12.92 -13.54 4.32
CA LYS A 12 -13.36 -13.42 5.72
C LYS A 12 -12.32 -12.70 6.58
N PHE A 13 -11.04 -13.05 6.43
CA PHE A 13 -9.95 -12.39 7.14
C PHE A 13 -9.85 -10.91 6.77
N LEU A 14 -9.88 -10.57 5.48
CA LEU A 14 -9.86 -9.19 5.03
C LEU A 14 -11.07 -8.38 5.51
N GLY A 15 -12.24 -8.99 5.56
CA GLY A 15 -13.45 -8.37 6.13
C GLY A 15 -13.31 -8.10 7.63
N PHE A 16 -12.69 -9.03 8.36
CA PHE A 16 -12.38 -8.87 9.77
C PHE A 16 -11.42 -7.68 10.00
N GLU A 17 -10.30 -7.61 9.29
CA GLU A 17 -9.38 -6.48 9.36
C GLU A 17 -10.09 -5.15 9.07
N GLN A 18 -10.91 -5.10 8.00
CA GLN A 18 -11.63 -3.89 7.62
C GLN A 18 -12.63 -3.45 8.69
N THR A 19 -13.26 -4.39 9.40
CA THR A 19 -14.17 -4.07 10.52
C THR A 19 -13.42 -3.32 11.63
N PHE A 20 -12.27 -3.82 12.05
CA PHE A 20 -11.45 -3.14 13.05
C PHE A 20 -10.92 -1.80 12.56
N LYS A 21 -10.43 -1.75 11.32
CA LYS A 21 -9.98 -0.49 10.69
C LYS A 21 -11.08 0.57 10.71
N ASN A 22 -12.30 0.22 10.31
CA ASN A 22 -13.41 1.17 10.26
C ASN A 22 -13.89 1.59 11.65
N SER A 23 -13.79 0.72 12.65
CA SER A 23 -14.14 1.05 14.04
C SER A 23 -13.24 2.12 14.65
N LEU A 24 -12.02 2.30 14.13
CA LEU A 24 -11.09 3.35 14.55
C LEU A 24 -11.34 4.70 13.87
N THR A 25 -12.20 4.75 12.87
CA THR A 25 -12.74 6.00 12.35
C THR A 25 -13.91 6.45 13.24
N THR A 26 -14.26 7.69 13.26
CA THR A 26 -15.43 8.16 14.01
C THR A 26 -16.75 7.95 13.25
N LEU A 27 -16.72 7.25 12.12
CA LEU A 27 -17.86 7.06 11.24
C LEU A 27 -18.66 5.80 11.59
N PRO A 28 -19.99 5.82 11.57
CA PRO A 28 -20.86 4.68 11.86
C PRO A 28 -20.94 3.77 10.63
N MET A 29 -19.85 3.08 10.31
CA MET A 29 -19.76 2.21 9.14
C MET A 29 -19.26 0.82 9.53
N GLY A 30 -19.86 -0.20 8.94
CA GLY A 30 -19.40 -1.58 8.99
C GLY A 30 -18.27 -1.84 7.97
N ALA A 31 -18.02 -3.11 7.71
CA ALA A 31 -17.04 -3.50 6.72
C ALA A 31 -17.35 -4.83 6.05
N GLY A 32 -16.85 -4.99 4.83
CA GLY A 32 -16.91 -6.21 4.06
C GLY A 32 -15.78 -6.29 3.05
N LYS A 33 -15.52 -7.47 2.55
CA LYS A 33 -14.57 -7.68 1.47
C LYS A 33 -15.12 -8.64 0.43
N GLY A 34 -14.84 -8.34 -0.82
CA GLY A 34 -15.17 -9.19 -1.96
C GLY A 34 -13.93 -9.43 -2.84
N GLY A 35 -14.07 -10.31 -3.81
CA GLY A 35 -12.99 -10.56 -4.75
C GLY A 35 -13.22 -11.78 -5.62
N ALA A 36 -12.22 -12.10 -6.42
CA ALA A 36 -12.20 -13.26 -7.28
C ALA A 36 -10.78 -13.81 -7.42
N ASP A 37 -10.67 -15.10 -7.70
CA ASP A 37 -9.43 -15.80 -8.02
C ASP A 37 -8.92 -15.49 -9.45
N PHE A 38 -9.15 -14.27 -9.89
CA PHE A 38 -8.76 -13.75 -11.19
C PHE A 38 -7.39 -13.06 -11.12
N ASN A 39 -6.50 -13.38 -12.06
CA ASN A 39 -5.20 -12.72 -12.17
C ASN A 39 -5.23 -11.66 -13.28
N PRO A 40 -5.24 -10.36 -12.95
CA PRO A 40 -5.19 -9.30 -13.95
C PRO A 40 -3.79 -9.10 -14.59
N LYS A 41 -2.73 -9.69 -14.00
CA LYS A 41 -1.37 -9.54 -14.54
C LYS A 41 -1.24 -10.25 -15.90
N GLY A 42 -0.65 -9.56 -16.87
CA GLY A 42 -0.47 -10.09 -18.22
C GLY A 42 -1.74 -10.13 -19.08
N LYS A 43 -2.87 -9.65 -18.55
CA LYS A 43 -4.12 -9.50 -19.29
C LYS A 43 -4.19 -8.16 -19.99
N SER A 44 -4.77 -8.14 -21.20
CA SER A 44 -5.08 -6.90 -21.90
C SER A 44 -6.16 -6.09 -21.15
N ASP A 45 -6.20 -4.79 -21.40
CA ASP A 45 -7.24 -3.92 -20.83
C ASP A 45 -8.66 -4.37 -21.19
N ARG A 46 -8.83 -4.93 -22.41
CA ARG A 46 -10.13 -5.48 -22.84
C ARG A 46 -10.55 -6.73 -22.05
N GLU A 47 -9.62 -7.61 -21.73
CA GLU A 47 -9.90 -8.79 -20.90
C GLU A 47 -10.27 -8.39 -19.49
N VAL A 48 -9.48 -7.48 -18.88
CA VAL A 48 -9.75 -6.96 -17.53
C VAL A 48 -11.10 -6.21 -17.50
N MET A 49 -11.38 -5.39 -18.52
CA MET A 49 -12.67 -4.67 -18.60
C MET A 49 -13.85 -5.63 -18.66
N ARG A 50 -13.79 -6.66 -19.52
CA ARG A 50 -14.87 -7.67 -19.61
C ARG A 50 -15.07 -8.41 -18.30
N PHE A 51 -13.97 -8.76 -17.63
CA PHE A 51 -14.04 -9.40 -16.31
C PHE A 51 -14.72 -8.47 -15.28
N CYS A 52 -14.28 -7.21 -15.19
CA CYS A 52 -14.88 -6.23 -14.27
C CYS A 52 -16.36 -5.99 -14.55
N GLN A 53 -16.76 -5.96 -15.82
CA GLN A 53 -18.16 -5.80 -16.22
C GLN A 53 -19.01 -7.02 -15.81
N ALA A 54 -18.51 -8.24 -16.07
CA ALA A 54 -19.20 -9.47 -15.66
C ALA A 54 -19.30 -9.56 -14.13
N PHE A 55 -18.20 -9.29 -13.41
CA PHE A 55 -18.17 -9.27 -11.96
C PHE A 55 -19.18 -8.26 -11.36
N MET A 56 -19.24 -7.05 -11.92
CA MET A 56 -20.17 -6.01 -11.46
C MET A 56 -21.62 -6.36 -11.79
N THR A 57 -21.90 -7.11 -12.85
CA THR A 57 -23.27 -7.54 -13.19
C THR A 57 -23.89 -8.38 -12.08
N GLU A 58 -23.08 -9.22 -11.42
CA GLU A 58 -23.53 -10.00 -10.26
C GLU A 58 -23.47 -9.17 -8.96
N LEU A 59 -22.39 -8.39 -8.77
CA LEU A 59 -22.15 -7.64 -7.54
C LEU A 59 -23.17 -6.52 -7.31
N VAL A 60 -23.74 -5.95 -8.37
CA VAL A 60 -24.66 -4.80 -8.31
C VAL A 60 -25.87 -5.02 -7.41
N HIS A 61 -26.29 -6.27 -7.22
CA HIS A 61 -27.42 -6.63 -6.35
C HIS A 61 -27.09 -6.56 -4.85
N HIS A 62 -25.83 -6.38 -4.50
CA HIS A 62 -25.34 -6.43 -3.11
C HIS A 62 -24.66 -5.14 -2.65
N ILE A 63 -24.53 -4.14 -3.52
CA ILE A 63 -23.82 -2.90 -3.23
C ILE A 63 -24.67 -1.67 -3.54
N GLY A 64 -24.30 -0.57 -2.94
CA GLY A 64 -24.95 0.72 -3.15
C GLY A 64 -24.23 1.84 -2.40
N PRO A 65 -24.57 3.11 -2.64
CA PRO A 65 -23.91 4.25 -1.97
C PRO A 65 -24.10 4.23 -0.44
N ASP A 66 -25.21 3.65 0.03
CA ASP A 66 -25.59 3.59 1.44
C ASP A 66 -25.66 2.13 1.98
N THR A 67 -25.16 1.17 1.23
CA THR A 67 -25.12 -0.25 1.61
C THR A 67 -23.65 -0.68 1.74
N ASP A 68 -23.13 -1.42 0.78
CA ASP A 68 -21.72 -1.81 0.74
C ASP A 68 -21.00 -1.01 -0.35
N VAL A 69 -19.90 -0.33 0.03
CA VAL A 69 -19.12 0.52 -0.87
C VAL A 69 -17.76 -0.12 -1.13
N PRO A 70 -17.58 -0.84 -2.26
CA PRO A 70 -16.32 -1.48 -2.58
C PRO A 70 -15.19 -0.48 -2.81
N ALA A 71 -13.96 -0.93 -2.55
CA ALA A 71 -12.74 -0.15 -2.69
C ALA A 71 -11.64 -0.95 -3.41
N GLY A 72 -10.57 -0.28 -3.79
CA GLY A 72 -9.38 -0.92 -4.34
C GLY A 72 -8.68 -1.83 -3.34
N ASP A 73 -8.02 -2.86 -3.85
CA ASP A 73 -7.19 -3.82 -3.13
C ASP A 73 -6.19 -4.45 -4.12
N ILE A 74 -5.45 -5.49 -3.75
CA ILE A 74 -4.54 -6.19 -4.67
C ILE A 74 -5.28 -6.58 -5.96
N GLY A 75 -4.70 -6.19 -7.10
CA GLY A 75 -5.29 -6.43 -8.41
C GLY A 75 -6.50 -5.58 -8.77
N VAL A 76 -6.89 -4.62 -7.92
CA VAL A 76 -8.01 -3.70 -8.15
C VAL A 76 -7.53 -2.27 -7.90
N GLY A 77 -7.05 -1.63 -8.95
CA GLY A 77 -6.65 -0.22 -8.95
C GLY A 77 -7.70 0.69 -9.58
N ALA A 78 -7.30 1.91 -9.90
CA ALA A 78 -8.18 2.92 -10.52
C ALA A 78 -8.79 2.44 -11.85
N ARG A 79 -8.07 1.65 -12.65
CA ARG A 79 -8.54 1.05 -13.90
C ARG A 79 -9.72 0.11 -13.66
N GLU A 80 -9.56 -0.85 -12.76
CA GLU A 80 -10.59 -1.84 -12.42
C GLU A 80 -11.81 -1.17 -11.79
N ILE A 81 -11.59 -0.24 -10.88
CA ILE A 81 -12.66 0.58 -10.27
C ILE A 81 -13.44 1.34 -11.35
N SER A 82 -12.76 1.95 -12.32
CA SER A 82 -13.41 2.69 -13.42
C SER A 82 -14.27 1.77 -14.28
N TYR A 83 -13.78 0.57 -14.61
CA TYR A 83 -14.56 -0.41 -15.37
C TYR A 83 -15.80 -0.90 -14.60
N MET A 84 -15.65 -1.17 -13.32
CA MET A 84 -16.77 -1.58 -12.45
C MET A 84 -17.78 -0.44 -12.29
N PHE A 85 -17.34 0.79 -12.07
CA PHE A 85 -18.24 1.94 -11.95
C PHE A 85 -19.02 2.20 -13.24
N GLY A 86 -18.34 2.12 -14.40
CA GLY A 86 -19.00 2.25 -15.69
C GLY A 86 -20.12 1.22 -15.89
N GLN A 87 -19.89 -0.03 -15.47
CA GLN A 87 -20.92 -1.08 -15.53
C GLN A 87 -22.04 -0.85 -14.51
N TYR A 88 -21.72 -0.47 -13.27
CA TYR A 88 -22.71 -0.11 -12.25
C TYR A 88 -23.65 1.00 -12.76
N LYS A 89 -23.06 2.12 -13.25
CA LYS A 89 -23.80 3.24 -13.81
C LYS A 89 -24.75 2.79 -14.96
N ARG A 90 -24.28 1.87 -15.79
CA ARG A 90 -25.06 1.34 -16.92
C ARG A 90 -26.27 0.50 -16.43
N LEU A 91 -26.08 -0.30 -15.36
CA LEU A 91 -27.12 -1.18 -14.82
C LEU A 91 -28.15 -0.41 -13.98
N GLN A 92 -27.68 0.43 -13.06
CA GLN A 92 -28.53 1.16 -12.14
C GLN A 92 -29.05 2.49 -12.71
N ARG A 93 -28.44 3.01 -13.76
CA ARG A 93 -28.73 4.35 -14.33
C ARG A 93 -28.47 5.49 -13.35
N GLU A 94 -27.54 5.30 -12.42
CA GLU A 94 -27.19 6.23 -11.35
C GLU A 94 -25.73 6.64 -11.41
N PHE A 95 -25.43 7.88 -11.01
CA PHE A 95 -24.09 8.38 -10.80
C PHE A 95 -23.92 8.74 -9.33
N THR A 96 -23.60 7.72 -8.53
CA THR A 96 -23.61 7.80 -7.06
C THR A 96 -22.24 7.50 -6.45
N GLY A 97 -22.14 7.57 -5.13
CA GLY A 97 -20.95 7.30 -4.35
C GLY A 97 -20.57 5.83 -4.17
N VAL A 98 -21.06 4.93 -5.03
CA VAL A 98 -20.99 3.48 -4.83
C VAL A 98 -19.61 2.86 -4.77
N LEU A 99 -18.58 3.38 -5.31
CA LEU A 99 -17.22 2.84 -5.30
C LEU A 99 -16.25 3.91 -4.79
N THR A 100 -15.29 3.54 -3.94
CA THR A 100 -14.18 4.42 -3.60
C THR A 100 -12.99 4.20 -4.54
N GLY A 101 -12.09 5.18 -4.61
CA GLY A 101 -10.91 5.12 -5.49
C GLY A 101 -11.24 5.33 -6.98
N LYS A 102 -12.39 5.94 -7.27
CA LYS A 102 -12.75 6.39 -8.62
C LYS A 102 -11.86 7.53 -9.08
N ALA A 103 -11.62 7.64 -10.39
CA ALA A 103 -11.06 8.82 -10.99
C ALA A 103 -11.99 10.04 -10.79
N LEU A 104 -11.44 11.25 -10.89
CA LEU A 104 -12.20 12.49 -10.66
C LEU A 104 -13.40 12.63 -11.60
N GLU A 105 -13.26 12.18 -12.84
CA GLU A 105 -14.31 12.17 -13.86
C GLU A 105 -15.52 11.30 -13.47
N PHE A 106 -15.32 10.37 -12.56
CA PHE A 106 -16.35 9.48 -12.02
C PHE A 106 -16.82 9.87 -10.61
N GLY A 107 -16.55 11.12 -10.20
CA GLY A 107 -16.93 11.62 -8.88
C GLY A 107 -16.02 11.11 -7.76
N GLY A 108 -14.76 10.79 -8.08
CA GLY A 108 -13.74 10.42 -7.09
C GLY A 108 -13.26 11.61 -6.26
N SER A 109 -12.67 11.31 -5.11
CA SER A 109 -12.12 12.32 -4.19
C SER A 109 -10.67 12.67 -4.58
N LEU A 110 -10.29 13.92 -4.35
CA LEU A 110 -8.89 14.35 -4.39
C LEU A 110 -8.09 13.67 -3.26
N ILE A 111 -6.78 13.50 -3.47
CA ILE A 111 -5.81 12.96 -2.49
C ILE A 111 -6.19 11.54 -2.01
N ARG A 112 -7.03 10.80 -2.73
CA ARG A 112 -7.42 9.43 -2.34
C ARG A 112 -6.29 8.43 -2.58
N THR A 113 -5.53 8.59 -3.65
CA THR A 113 -4.43 7.69 -4.04
C THR A 113 -3.28 7.79 -3.03
N GLU A 114 -3.00 8.98 -2.54
CA GLU A 114 -1.93 9.33 -1.61
C GLU A 114 -2.27 8.97 -0.16
N ALA A 115 -3.55 8.94 0.18
CA ALA A 115 -4.04 8.99 1.56
C ALA A 115 -3.42 7.95 2.49
N THR A 116 -3.25 6.71 2.06
CA THR A 116 -2.70 5.65 2.90
C THR A 116 -1.21 5.86 3.18
N GLY A 117 -0.43 6.19 2.14
CA GLY A 117 0.99 6.48 2.29
C GLY A 117 1.24 7.72 3.14
N TYR A 118 0.48 8.78 2.90
CA TYR A 118 0.56 10.02 3.70
C TYR A 118 0.17 9.77 5.16
N GLY A 119 -0.92 9.04 5.39
CA GLY A 119 -1.38 8.70 6.74
C GLY A 119 -0.32 7.92 7.53
N ASN A 120 0.37 6.99 6.90
CA ASN A 120 1.47 6.24 7.50
C ASN A 120 2.63 7.16 7.93
N ALA A 121 3.05 8.07 7.06
CA ALA A 121 4.10 9.04 7.38
C ALA A 121 3.66 10.00 8.50
N TYR A 122 2.42 10.52 8.46
CA TYR A 122 1.90 11.38 9.53
C TYR A 122 1.79 10.65 10.87
N PHE A 123 1.41 9.37 10.87
CA PHE A 123 1.35 8.59 12.09
C PHE A 123 2.74 8.45 12.74
N MET A 124 3.77 8.16 11.93
CA MET A 124 5.16 8.17 12.43
C MET A 124 5.58 9.56 12.92
N GLN A 125 5.20 10.62 12.24
CA GLN A 125 5.49 12.00 12.68
C GLN A 125 4.91 12.29 14.07
N GLU A 126 3.67 11.87 14.31
CA GLU A 126 3.05 12.02 15.63
C GLU A 126 3.77 11.19 16.70
N MET A 127 4.14 9.95 16.39
CA MET A 127 4.93 9.12 17.32
C MET A 127 6.27 9.77 17.65
N LEU A 128 7.00 10.29 16.67
CA LEU A 128 8.27 11.02 16.88
C LEU A 128 8.06 12.28 17.71
N SER A 129 7.07 13.09 17.38
CA SER A 129 6.76 14.35 18.07
C SER A 129 6.46 14.11 19.56
N HIS A 130 5.79 13.03 19.92
CA HIS A 130 5.51 12.63 21.29
C HIS A 130 6.80 12.34 22.10
N HIS A 131 7.90 12.04 21.41
CA HIS A 131 9.22 11.78 21.99
C HIS A 131 10.20 12.93 21.78
N GLY A 132 9.72 14.08 21.30
CA GLY A 132 10.55 15.25 21.01
C GLY A 132 11.51 15.08 19.82
N ASP A 133 11.18 14.18 18.91
CA ASP A 133 11.97 13.88 17.69
C ASP A 133 11.17 14.23 16.42
N SER A 134 11.80 14.16 15.25
CA SER A 134 11.20 14.49 13.96
C SER A 134 11.79 13.63 12.85
N PHE A 135 11.30 13.81 11.61
CA PHE A 135 11.88 13.18 10.43
C PHE A 135 13.23 13.78 9.98
N GLU A 136 13.57 14.96 10.46
CA GLU A 136 14.77 15.66 10.03
C GLU A 136 16.00 14.77 10.21
N ASP A 137 16.82 14.67 9.15
CA ASP A 137 18.03 13.86 9.08
C ASP A 137 17.85 12.33 9.33
N LYS A 138 16.63 11.82 9.35
CA LYS A 138 16.38 10.38 9.52
C LYS A 138 16.54 9.61 8.23
N THR A 139 17.30 8.52 8.28
CA THR A 139 17.36 7.53 7.21
C THR A 139 16.17 6.57 7.34
N CYS A 140 15.39 6.45 6.27
CA CYS A 140 14.16 5.67 6.24
C CYS A 140 14.25 4.52 5.24
N VAL A 141 13.85 3.32 5.68
CA VAL A 141 13.72 2.13 4.85
C VAL A 141 12.23 1.89 4.58
N VAL A 142 11.85 1.81 3.31
CA VAL A 142 10.47 1.56 2.87
C VAL A 142 10.46 0.29 2.02
N SER A 143 9.53 -0.62 2.29
CA SER A 143 9.25 -1.76 1.42
C SER A 143 8.07 -1.48 0.48
N GLY A 144 7.98 -2.24 -0.61
CA GLY A 144 6.96 -2.04 -1.62
C GLY A 144 7.35 -0.99 -2.66
N SER A 145 6.54 -0.89 -3.71
CA SER A 145 6.62 0.12 -4.77
C SER A 145 5.23 0.38 -5.38
N GLY A 146 4.18 0.07 -4.64
CA GLY A 146 2.81 0.45 -4.96
C GLY A 146 2.46 1.83 -4.42
N ASN A 147 1.19 2.23 -4.51
CA ASN A 147 0.72 3.55 -4.07
C ASN A 147 1.12 3.87 -2.63
N VAL A 148 0.94 2.92 -1.70
CA VAL A 148 1.27 3.15 -0.27
C VAL A 148 2.75 3.49 -0.12
N ALA A 149 3.65 2.71 -0.70
CA ALA A 149 5.09 2.91 -0.59
C ALA A 149 5.56 4.21 -1.26
N LEU A 150 5.08 4.50 -2.48
CA LEU A 150 5.50 5.68 -3.23
C LEU A 150 5.03 6.97 -2.56
N TYR A 151 3.78 7.02 -2.10
CA TYR A 151 3.27 8.22 -1.42
C TYR A 151 3.75 8.33 0.04
N CYS A 152 4.07 7.22 0.70
CA CYS A 152 4.80 7.25 1.97
C CYS A 152 6.19 7.87 1.76
N THR A 153 6.93 7.44 0.73
CA THR A 153 8.22 8.01 0.35
C THR A 153 8.13 9.51 0.07
N GLU A 154 7.13 9.93 -0.71
CA GLU A 154 6.89 11.35 -1.00
C GLU A 154 6.73 12.17 0.28
N LYS A 155 5.85 11.70 1.17
CA LYS A 155 5.56 12.43 2.39
C LYS A 155 6.72 12.44 3.37
N ILE A 156 7.44 11.33 3.54
CA ILE A 156 8.66 11.27 4.35
C ILE A 156 9.69 12.30 3.87
N THR A 157 9.93 12.35 2.55
CA THR A 157 10.87 13.30 1.94
C THR A 157 10.43 14.76 2.16
N GLN A 158 9.13 15.05 2.05
CA GLN A 158 8.58 16.39 2.35
C GLN A 158 8.73 16.77 3.83
N LEU A 159 8.79 15.81 4.74
CA LEU A 159 8.95 16.01 6.19
C LEU A 159 10.44 16.03 6.63
N GLY A 160 11.38 15.97 5.69
CA GLY A 160 12.83 16.07 5.97
C GLY A 160 13.53 14.72 6.13
N GLY A 161 12.84 13.60 5.98
CA GLY A 161 13.46 12.26 6.02
C GLY A 161 14.06 11.85 4.68
N LYS A 162 15.05 10.96 4.71
CA LYS A 162 15.71 10.40 3.53
C LYS A 162 15.33 8.94 3.33
N VAL A 163 14.53 8.66 2.31
CA VAL A 163 14.15 7.27 1.95
C VAL A 163 15.25 6.68 1.05
N VAL A 164 15.79 5.54 1.45
CA VAL A 164 16.94 4.90 0.77
C VAL A 164 16.59 3.56 0.11
N THR A 165 15.39 3.02 0.33
CA THR A 165 14.98 1.74 -0.27
C THR A 165 13.54 1.78 -0.78
N LEU A 166 13.27 0.99 -1.81
CA LEU A 166 11.95 0.52 -2.22
C LEU A 166 12.09 -0.92 -2.70
N SER A 167 11.00 -1.68 -2.70
CA SER A 167 11.04 -3.09 -3.09
C SER A 167 9.86 -3.50 -3.95
N ASP A 168 10.01 -4.61 -4.67
CA ASP A 168 8.91 -5.35 -5.26
C ASP A 168 9.16 -6.86 -5.12
N SER A 169 8.33 -7.70 -5.77
CA SER A 169 8.48 -9.16 -5.69
C SER A 169 9.79 -9.70 -6.29
N SER A 170 10.59 -8.89 -6.97
CA SER A 170 11.88 -9.29 -7.53
C SER A 170 13.08 -8.97 -6.62
N GLY A 171 12.88 -8.08 -5.63
CA GLY A 171 13.94 -7.65 -4.72
C GLY A 171 13.76 -6.21 -4.26
N PHE A 172 14.84 -5.59 -3.80
CA PHE A 172 14.82 -4.19 -3.37
C PHE A 172 15.99 -3.39 -3.97
N ILE A 173 15.80 -2.08 -4.09
CA ILE A 173 16.84 -1.12 -4.42
C ILE A 173 17.40 -0.51 -3.14
N TYR A 174 18.70 -0.22 -3.13
CA TYR A 174 19.36 0.58 -2.12
C TYR A 174 20.04 1.77 -2.78
N ASP A 175 19.51 2.95 -2.53
CA ASP A 175 20.00 4.24 -3.03
C ASP A 175 20.45 5.10 -1.84
N PRO A 176 21.75 5.09 -1.49
CA PRO A 176 22.25 5.82 -0.32
C PRO A 176 22.11 7.34 -0.43
N ASP A 177 22.00 7.87 -1.64
CA ASP A 177 21.77 9.30 -1.88
C ASP A 177 20.32 9.73 -1.56
N GLY A 178 19.44 8.74 -1.46
CA GLY A 178 18.01 8.95 -1.21
C GLY A 178 17.20 9.16 -2.47
N ILE A 179 15.89 8.94 -2.31
CA ILE A 179 14.88 9.08 -3.37
C ILE A 179 14.27 10.49 -3.27
N ASP A 180 14.79 11.40 -4.08
CA ASP A 180 14.27 12.77 -4.20
C ASP A 180 13.01 12.86 -5.08
N ALA A 181 12.47 14.07 -5.24
CA ALA A 181 11.26 14.31 -6.03
C ALA A 181 11.42 13.91 -7.51
N THR A 182 12.59 14.05 -8.10
CA THR A 182 12.87 13.69 -9.50
C THR A 182 12.88 12.16 -9.67
N LYS A 183 13.57 11.48 -8.77
CA LYS A 183 13.63 10.02 -8.73
C LYS A 183 12.24 9.42 -8.44
N LEU A 184 11.48 10.04 -7.54
CA LEU A 184 10.11 9.63 -7.22
C LEU A 184 9.17 9.81 -8.42
N ALA A 185 9.25 10.91 -9.16
CA ALA A 185 8.46 11.12 -10.36
C ALA A 185 8.71 10.02 -11.41
N TYR A 186 9.97 9.62 -11.59
CA TYR A 186 10.28 8.47 -12.44
C TYR A 186 9.68 7.15 -11.92
N LEU A 187 9.74 6.91 -10.62
CA LEU A 187 9.14 5.71 -10.00
C LEU A 187 7.63 5.67 -10.18
N LEU A 188 6.96 6.80 -10.01
CA LEU A 188 5.53 6.92 -10.27
C LEU A 188 5.20 6.57 -11.73
N GLU A 189 5.92 7.13 -12.70
CA GLU A 189 5.76 6.78 -14.11
C GLU A 189 6.04 5.29 -14.37
N LEU A 190 7.16 4.78 -13.84
CA LEU A 190 7.55 3.38 -13.99
C LEU A 190 6.48 2.41 -13.48
N LYS A 191 5.91 2.69 -12.32
CA LYS A 191 4.97 1.77 -11.65
C LYS A 191 3.53 1.93 -12.13
N THR A 192 3.07 3.16 -12.40
CA THR A 192 1.67 3.42 -12.74
C THR A 192 1.40 3.37 -14.24
N VAL A 193 2.35 3.81 -15.07
CA VAL A 193 2.19 3.87 -16.53
C VAL A 193 2.85 2.67 -17.19
N LYS A 194 4.15 2.49 -17.00
CA LYS A 194 4.94 1.42 -17.63
C LYS A 194 4.71 0.04 -17.01
N ARG A 195 4.27 -0.01 -15.74
CA ARG A 195 4.11 -1.24 -14.95
C ARG A 195 5.41 -2.07 -14.85
N GLY A 196 6.55 -1.36 -14.85
CA GLY A 196 7.88 -1.92 -14.83
C GLY A 196 8.33 -2.44 -13.46
N ARG A 197 9.55 -2.92 -13.41
CA ARG A 197 10.17 -3.48 -12.20
C ARG A 197 11.07 -2.47 -11.52
N ILE A 198 11.24 -2.61 -10.21
CA ILE A 198 12.09 -1.69 -9.42
C ILE A 198 13.58 -1.77 -9.84
N SER A 199 14.02 -2.90 -10.43
CA SER A 199 15.36 -3.05 -10.99
C SER A 199 15.70 -2.03 -12.09
N GLU A 200 14.68 -1.59 -12.86
CA GLU A 200 14.87 -0.56 -13.90
C GLU A 200 15.25 0.81 -13.31
N TYR A 201 14.83 1.08 -12.07
CA TYR A 201 15.32 2.25 -11.34
C TYR A 201 16.81 2.12 -11.02
N ALA A 202 17.24 0.96 -10.52
CA ALA A 202 18.64 0.72 -10.19
C ALA A 202 19.56 0.87 -11.43
N GLU A 203 19.13 0.35 -12.57
CA GLU A 203 19.84 0.52 -13.85
C GLU A 203 19.94 1.99 -14.26
N ARG A 204 18.85 2.76 -14.09
CA ARG A 204 18.80 4.17 -14.49
C ARG A 204 19.66 5.08 -13.62
N TYR A 205 19.65 4.88 -12.31
CA TYR A 205 20.31 5.76 -11.34
C TYR A 205 21.63 5.20 -10.81
N GLY A 206 22.02 3.99 -11.23
CA GLY A 206 23.32 3.39 -10.84
C GLY A 206 23.39 2.98 -9.38
N CYS A 207 22.25 2.70 -8.74
CA CYS A 207 22.21 2.24 -7.35
C CYS A 207 22.15 0.71 -7.26
N GLU A 208 22.29 0.17 -6.05
CA GLU A 208 22.30 -1.27 -5.83
C GLU A 208 20.91 -1.90 -6.01
N PHE A 209 20.85 -3.10 -6.61
CA PHE A 209 19.67 -3.95 -6.65
C PHE A 209 19.98 -5.30 -5.99
N HIS A 210 19.20 -5.63 -4.97
CA HIS A 210 19.33 -6.88 -4.21
C HIS A 210 18.22 -7.85 -4.59
N SER A 211 18.48 -8.73 -5.54
CA SER A 211 17.50 -9.69 -6.06
C SER A 211 17.04 -10.67 -4.98
N GLY A 212 15.72 -10.91 -4.89
CA GLY A 212 15.09 -11.89 -4.01
C GLY A 212 15.21 -11.57 -2.51
N LYS A 213 15.68 -10.38 -2.13
CA LYS A 213 15.86 -9.97 -0.73
C LYS A 213 14.85 -8.90 -0.31
N ARG A 214 14.66 -8.76 1.01
CA ARG A 214 13.89 -7.71 1.66
C ARG A 214 14.82 -6.64 2.24
N PRO A 215 14.39 -5.37 2.41
CA PRO A 215 15.29 -4.26 2.73
C PRO A 215 15.69 -4.14 4.21
N TRP A 216 15.20 -5.02 5.09
CA TRP A 216 15.27 -4.86 6.54
C TRP A 216 16.65 -4.99 7.15
N THR A 217 17.65 -5.40 6.37
CA THR A 217 19.06 -5.46 6.78
C THR A 217 19.80 -4.14 6.58
N ILE A 218 19.21 -3.19 5.87
CA ILE A 218 19.81 -1.86 5.65
C ILE A 218 19.70 -1.03 6.94
N PRO A 219 20.80 -0.45 7.44
CA PRO A 219 20.75 0.42 8.61
C PRO A 219 19.85 1.63 8.38
N CYS A 220 18.95 1.89 9.33
CA CYS A 220 18.00 2.99 9.24
C CYS A 220 17.58 3.48 10.63
N ASP A 221 17.07 4.70 10.70
CA ASP A 221 16.39 5.22 11.88
C ASP A 221 14.93 4.76 11.93
N LEU A 222 14.26 4.71 10.78
CA LEU A 222 12.82 4.42 10.68
C LEU A 222 12.54 3.40 9.58
N ALA A 223 11.60 2.50 9.82
CA ALA A 223 11.20 1.47 8.86
C ALA A 223 9.68 1.53 8.58
N PHE A 224 9.33 1.35 7.30
CA PHE A 224 7.95 1.45 6.81
C PHE A 224 7.61 0.22 5.96
N PRO A 225 7.03 -0.83 6.56
CA PRO A 225 6.54 -1.98 5.82
C PRO A 225 5.28 -1.60 5.03
N CYS A 226 5.42 -1.43 3.71
CA CYS A 226 4.37 -0.93 2.81
C CYS A 226 4.03 -1.89 1.66
N ALA A 227 4.52 -3.13 1.69
CA ALA A 227 4.35 -4.07 0.58
C ALA A 227 3.18 -5.04 0.81
N THR A 228 3.33 -5.98 1.74
CA THR A 228 2.35 -7.06 1.92
C THR A 228 2.37 -7.63 3.34
N GLN A 229 1.34 -8.42 3.67
CA GLN A 229 1.26 -9.11 4.96
C GLN A 229 2.43 -10.07 5.18
N ASN A 230 2.86 -10.20 6.43
CA ASN A 230 3.94 -11.09 6.91
C ASN A 230 5.28 -10.87 6.20
N GLU A 231 5.55 -9.65 5.75
CA GLU A 231 6.81 -9.31 5.09
C GLU A 231 7.97 -9.01 6.06
N LEU A 232 7.67 -8.77 7.33
CA LEU A 232 8.66 -8.51 8.38
C LEU A 232 8.58 -9.62 9.43
N ASP A 233 9.51 -10.56 9.35
CA ASP A 233 9.58 -11.69 10.28
C ASP A 233 10.51 -11.40 11.47
N ILE A 234 10.66 -12.38 12.36
CA ILE A 234 11.50 -12.25 13.58
C ILE A 234 12.97 -11.95 13.26
N ASN A 235 13.50 -12.46 12.15
CA ASN A 235 14.90 -12.21 11.77
C ASN A 235 15.06 -10.79 11.24
N ASP A 236 14.09 -10.31 10.47
CA ASP A 236 14.01 -8.95 9.99
C ASP A 236 13.90 -7.95 11.16
N ALA A 237 13.04 -8.25 12.14
CA ALA A 237 12.91 -7.44 13.35
C ALA A 237 14.22 -7.36 14.15
N ARG A 238 14.90 -8.48 14.31
CA ARG A 238 16.22 -8.52 14.98
C ARG A 238 17.28 -7.71 14.21
N ALA A 239 17.25 -7.76 12.89
CA ALA A 239 18.16 -6.96 12.06
C ALA A 239 17.90 -5.46 12.24
N LEU A 240 16.65 -5.01 12.19
CA LEU A 240 16.26 -3.62 12.43
C LEU A 240 16.68 -3.14 13.83
N ILE A 241 16.39 -3.94 14.86
CA ILE A 241 16.78 -3.65 16.25
C ILE A 241 18.31 -3.55 16.37
N GLY A 242 19.03 -4.51 15.82
CA GLY A 242 20.49 -4.55 15.85
C GLY A 242 21.15 -3.41 15.08
N ASN A 243 20.51 -2.88 14.06
CA ASN A 243 20.95 -1.73 13.27
C ASN A 243 20.57 -0.38 13.90
N GLY A 244 19.88 -0.37 15.05
CA GLY A 244 19.55 0.87 15.75
C GLY A 244 18.29 1.57 15.26
N CYS A 245 17.39 0.86 14.56
CA CYS A 245 16.09 1.39 14.18
C CYS A 245 15.32 1.87 15.41
N LYS A 246 14.73 3.07 15.32
CA LYS A 246 14.02 3.73 16.41
C LYS A 246 12.51 3.52 16.35
N GLY A 247 11.97 3.35 15.11
CA GLY A 247 10.54 3.25 14.92
C GLY A 247 10.14 2.51 13.66
N ILE A 248 8.99 1.84 13.74
CA ILE A 248 8.37 1.11 12.64
C ILE A 248 6.92 1.55 12.54
N SER A 249 6.47 1.96 11.33
CA SER A 249 5.08 2.33 11.06
C SER A 249 4.55 1.53 9.88
N GLU A 250 3.48 0.78 10.11
CA GLU A 250 2.92 -0.17 9.15
C GLU A 250 2.03 0.52 8.12
N GLY A 251 2.44 0.49 6.85
CA GLY A 251 1.63 0.95 5.73
C GLY A 251 0.81 -0.15 5.07
N ALA A 252 1.29 -1.39 5.14
CA ALA A 252 0.56 -2.57 4.68
C ALA A 252 -0.33 -3.13 5.80
N ASN A 253 -1.31 -3.95 5.41
CA ASN A 253 -2.13 -4.67 6.38
C ASN A 253 -1.33 -5.83 6.98
N MET A 254 -1.13 -5.83 8.30
CA MET A 254 -0.48 -6.89 9.06
C MET A 254 0.87 -7.35 8.46
N PRO A 255 1.81 -6.42 8.18
CA PRO A 255 3.07 -6.78 7.54
C PRO A 255 4.04 -7.48 8.49
N THR A 256 3.89 -7.28 9.80
CA THR A 256 4.79 -7.79 10.83
C THR A 256 4.22 -9.05 11.47
N THR A 257 5.02 -10.10 11.59
CA THR A 257 4.58 -11.35 12.26
C THR A 257 4.47 -11.14 13.78
N VAL A 258 3.66 -11.96 14.45
CA VAL A 258 3.41 -11.83 15.90
C VAL A 258 4.70 -11.93 16.71
N GLU A 259 5.60 -12.84 16.35
CA GLU A 259 6.90 -13.00 17.02
C GLU A 259 7.78 -11.76 16.83
N ALA A 260 7.73 -11.15 15.65
CA ALA A 260 8.44 -9.90 15.37
C ALA A 260 7.86 -8.74 16.17
N ILE A 261 6.53 -8.62 16.27
CA ILE A 261 5.86 -7.61 17.12
C ILE A 261 6.35 -7.71 18.56
N HIS A 262 6.36 -8.91 19.14
CA HIS A 262 6.83 -9.10 20.50
C HIS A 262 8.30 -8.67 20.70
N ALA A 263 9.17 -8.95 19.72
CA ALA A 263 10.57 -8.53 19.78
C ALA A 263 10.72 -7.01 19.69
N ILE A 264 9.97 -6.35 18.78
CA ILE A 264 9.96 -4.90 18.61
C ILE A 264 9.48 -4.21 19.89
N GLN A 265 8.39 -4.68 20.49
CA GLN A 265 7.85 -4.15 21.74
C GLN A 265 8.82 -4.36 22.92
N ALA A 266 9.44 -5.55 23.02
CA ALA A 266 10.44 -5.82 24.05
C ALA A 266 11.67 -4.91 23.93
N ALA A 267 12.06 -4.55 22.70
CA ALA A 267 13.14 -3.59 22.44
C ALA A 267 12.70 -2.12 22.61
N LYS A 268 11.42 -1.86 22.89
CA LYS A 268 10.83 -0.52 23.09
C LYS A 268 11.00 0.43 21.89
N LEU A 269 10.97 -0.10 20.68
CA LEU A 269 10.89 0.74 19.49
C LEU A 269 9.50 1.41 19.44
N LEU A 270 9.43 2.57 18.80
CA LEU A 270 8.15 3.14 18.37
C LEU A 270 7.51 2.17 17.39
N TYR A 271 6.25 1.80 17.61
CA TYR A 271 5.58 0.83 16.77
C TYR A 271 4.10 1.15 16.61
N GLY A 272 3.62 1.22 15.36
CA GLY A 272 2.24 1.51 15.06
C GLY A 272 1.82 1.22 13.63
#